data_edf471a540d5e31cce5e011e3cc701cd
#
_entry.id   edf471a540d5e31cce5e011e3cc701cd
#
_cell.length_a   1.000
_cell.length_b   1.000
_cell.length_c   1.000
_cell.angle_alpha   90.00
_cell.angle_beta   90.00
_cell.angle_gamma   90.00
#
_symmetry.space_group_name_H-M   'P 1'
#
loop_
_entity.id
_entity.type
_entity.pdbx_description
1 polymer ?
#
loop_
_entity_poly.entity_id
_entity_poly.type
_entity_poly.pdbx_seq_one_letter_code
_entity_poly.pdbx_strand_id
1 'polypeptide(L)'
;MQQPDEQRAITTARHVLSAVIRAGIRDLVISPGSRSAPLAYAAAEAEAAGILDIHVRIDERSAAFMALGLAQGTGRPVALAATSGSAVGQMLPAVMEANHTATPLLVLSADRPDELHGTGASQSTRQKNLFGEHVRLAANVPAGADPQHELAQALAALAGNEQDPAGPVQLNLQFRDPLTPAPQERIEEQRWTAIEPGQWPAPRQPDMSTLPVQQLKPRRSVVVAGHGSGEEAQQFAQDLGLPLFAEPSSNARFSANAIGHYRPLITVGLERIERVVLFGRPTLSRPVGKLLADPAIESVIWQPVPVAWYVQGRRRETPVSSWSELRQFAGSGAPGWLEAWQQLDAQALAVRQGLSRASSVNGPAVAEAIWEHSPEVLLLGSSNIVRDFDLAARPAPVRTMRVHANRGLAGIDGTIATALGLAQGSKRPTLAVMGDITFAHDASSLSWTPGEEQPVVDIVVYNDGGGAIFSTLEHGEVDASGRYVNAVERLFATPQRLSLLALAEAYGWQYAKAETKEELGAVLAARRTANLRLIEVPASRSNLRAETLELNQAIGQLSWPTP
;
A
#
# COMPACT_ATOMS: atom_id res chain seq x y z
N MET A 1 38.28 29.30 13.90
CA MET A 1 37.41 30.25 13.19
C MET A 1 35.99 29.73 13.32
N GLN A 2 35.09 30.47 13.97
CA GLN A 2 33.67 30.12 13.96
C GLN A 2 33.14 30.28 12.52
N GLN A 3 32.45 29.28 12.02
CA GLN A 3 31.74 29.42 10.72
C GLN A 3 30.73 30.57 10.81
N PRO A 4 30.53 31.36 9.72
CA PRO A 4 29.44 32.31 9.65
C PRO A 4 28.11 31.60 9.99
N ASP A 5 27.19 32.31 10.63
CA ASP A 5 25.94 31.73 11.13
C ASP A 5 25.10 31.08 9.99
N GLU A 6 25.18 31.62 8.78
CA GLU A 6 24.52 31.12 7.55
C GLU A 6 25.07 29.76 7.06
N GLN A 7 26.26 29.35 7.49
CA GLN A 7 26.90 28.08 7.07
C GLN A 7 26.81 26.96 8.12
N ARG A 8 26.11 27.19 9.21
CA ARG A 8 25.96 26.17 10.25
C ARG A 8 24.96 25.11 9.88
N ALA A 9 25.23 23.84 10.23
CA ALA A 9 24.38 22.70 9.94
C ALA A 9 22.92 22.89 10.41
N ILE A 10 22.74 23.48 11.62
CA ILE A 10 21.39 23.74 12.17
C ILE A 10 20.65 24.81 11.35
N THR A 11 21.32 25.82 10.82
CA THR A 11 20.70 26.85 9.98
C THR A 11 20.23 26.26 8.65
N THR A 12 21.04 25.42 8.01
CA THR A 12 20.63 24.67 6.80
C THR A 12 19.40 23.79 7.09
N ALA A 13 19.38 23.06 8.21
CA ALA A 13 18.25 22.22 8.58
C ALA A 13 16.97 23.04 8.82
N ARG A 14 17.08 24.19 9.48
CA ARG A 14 15.96 25.13 9.66
C ARG A 14 15.41 25.66 8.33
N HIS A 15 16.29 26.00 7.37
CA HIS A 15 15.87 26.43 6.03
C HIS A 15 15.12 25.31 5.29
N VAL A 16 15.67 24.09 5.31
CA VAL A 16 15.03 22.93 4.67
C VAL A 16 13.64 22.67 5.26
N LEU A 17 13.52 22.56 6.58
CA LEU A 17 12.23 22.28 7.21
C LEU A 17 11.24 23.44 7.05
N SER A 18 11.69 24.68 7.08
CA SER A 18 10.82 25.85 6.82
C SER A 18 10.21 25.78 5.42
N ALA A 19 10.98 25.42 4.40
CA ALA A 19 10.47 25.29 3.04
C ALA A 19 9.57 24.05 2.87
N VAL A 20 9.90 22.94 3.52
CA VAL A 20 9.08 21.72 3.57
C VAL A 20 7.70 22.01 4.17
N ILE A 21 7.64 22.76 5.28
CA ILE A 21 6.37 23.16 5.92
C ILE A 21 5.58 24.13 5.02
N ARG A 22 6.25 25.13 4.39
CA ARG A 22 5.60 26.02 3.43
C ARG A 22 5.05 25.31 2.21
N ALA A 23 5.64 24.17 1.80
CA ALA A 23 5.11 23.33 0.74
C ALA A 23 3.88 22.49 1.16
N GLY A 24 3.50 22.50 2.42
CA GLY A 24 2.33 21.76 2.93
C GLY A 24 2.63 20.39 3.53
N ILE A 25 3.92 20.05 3.73
CA ILE A 25 4.33 18.83 4.44
C ILE A 25 4.25 19.11 5.94
N ARG A 26 3.51 18.26 6.66
CA ARG A 26 3.20 18.44 8.09
C ARG A 26 3.74 17.33 8.97
N ASP A 27 4.11 16.22 8.39
CA ASP A 27 4.53 15.03 9.08
C ASP A 27 6.00 14.72 8.75
N LEU A 28 6.80 14.49 9.77
CA LEU A 28 8.18 14.05 9.67
C LEU A 28 8.36 12.75 10.45
N VAL A 29 8.68 11.66 9.76
CA VAL A 29 9.15 10.44 10.41
C VAL A 29 10.67 10.50 10.52
N ILE A 30 11.21 10.31 11.72
CA ILE A 30 12.65 10.43 11.95
C ILE A 30 13.20 9.22 12.72
N SER A 31 14.35 8.71 12.28
CA SER A 31 15.14 7.73 13.03
C SER A 31 16.32 8.39 13.71
N PRO A 32 16.67 7.97 14.94
CA PRO A 32 17.72 8.62 15.73
C PRO A 32 19.10 8.43 15.11
N GLY A 33 19.93 9.48 15.18
CA GLY A 33 21.32 9.40 14.73
C GLY A 33 22.04 10.73 14.82
N SER A 34 23.37 10.69 15.00
CA SER A 34 24.16 11.91 15.24
C SER A 34 24.22 12.82 14.02
N ARG A 35 24.36 12.28 12.79
CA ARG A 35 24.49 13.12 11.59
C ARG A 35 23.17 13.81 11.21
N SER A 36 22.03 13.24 11.59
CA SER A 36 20.70 13.86 11.43
C SER A 36 20.32 14.82 12.57
N ALA A 37 21.17 15.02 13.57
CA ALA A 37 20.88 15.89 14.71
C ALA A 37 20.44 17.32 14.31
N PRO A 38 21.02 17.98 13.29
CA PRO A 38 20.53 19.30 12.86
C PRO A 38 19.05 19.27 12.44
N LEU A 39 18.63 18.23 11.72
CA LEU A 39 17.21 18.05 11.34
C LEU A 39 16.34 17.78 12.56
N ALA A 40 16.81 16.94 13.50
CA ALA A 40 16.05 16.62 14.71
C ALA A 40 15.82 17.84 15.61
N TYR A 41 16.83 18.69 15.82
CA TYR A 41 16.68 19.91 16.60
C TYR A 41 15.78 20.94 15.92
N ALA A 42 15.95 21.15 14.61
CA ALA A 42 15.07 22.04 13.85
C ALA A 42 13.62 21.54 13.82
N ALA A 43 13.42 20.22 13.75
CA ALA A 43 12.09 19.61 13.82
C ALA A 43 11.45 19.81 15.20
N ALA A 44 12.22 19.59 16.28
CA ALA A 44 11.72 19.81 17.65
C ALA A 44 11.29 21.26 17.89
N GLU A 45 11.98 22.24 17.29
CA GLU A 45 11.56 23.64 17.32
C GLU A 45 10.22 23.86 16.60
N ALA A 46 10.05 23.25 15.39
CA ALA A 46 8.84 23.37 14.61
C ALA A 46 7.64 22.66 15.27
N GLU A 47 7.89 21.51 15.93
CA GLU A 47 6.88 20.78 16.70
C GLU A 47 6.42 21.60 17.93
N ALA A 48 7.36 22.21 18.68
CA ALA A 48 7.04 23.09 19.80
C ALA A 48 6.18 24.28 19.37
N ALA A 49 6.32 24.76 18.13
CA ALA A 49 5.47 25.79 17.53
C ALA A 49 4.14 25.26 16.97
N GLY A 50 3.89 23.95 17.03
CA GLY A 50 2.64 23.32 16.58
C GLY A 50 2.43 23.30 15.07
N ILE A 51 3.51 23.38 14.26
CA ILE A 51 3.41 23.42 12.80
C ILE A 51 3.98 22.19 12.09
N LEU A 52 4.56 21.24 12.84
CA LEU A 52 5.08 19.97 12.36
C LEU A 52 4.78 18.88 13.38
N ASP A 53 4.33 17.72 12.92
CA ASP A 53 4.16 16.51 13.73
C ASP A 53 5.37 15.59 13.53
N ILE A 54 6.04 15.17 14.62
CA ILE A 54 7.19 14.28 14.59
C ILE A 54 6.78 12.87 15.01
N HIS A 55 7.25 11.88 14.25
CA HIS A 55 7.06 10.46 14.53
C HIS A 55 8.44 9.77 14.62
N VAL A 56 8.83 9.34 15.82
CA VAL A 56 10.16 8.72 16.03
C VAL A 56 10.07 7.21 15.89
N ARG A 57 10.94 6.63 15.05
CA ARG A 57 11.04 5.17 14.88
C ARG A 57 12.51 4.76 14.86
N ILE A 58 12.85 3.71 15.63
CA ILE A 58 14.24 3.26 15.78
C ILE A 58 14.76 2.42 14.60
N ASP A 59 13.86 1.80 13.83
CA ASP A 59 14.15 1.00 12.65
C ASP A 59 13.77 1.81 11.40
N GLU A 60 14.74 2.14 10.57
CA GLU A 60 14.56 3.01 9.40
C GLU A 60 13.66 2.39 8.32
N ARG A 61 13.62 1.07 8.22
CA ARG A 61 12.67 0.37 7.35
C ARG A 61 11.24 0.59 7.86
N SER A 62 11.01 0.38 9.14
CA SER A 62 9.71 0.65 9.78
C SER A 62 9.32 2.13 9.67
N ALA A 63 10.28 3.05 9.86
CA ALA A 63 10.10 4.49 9.69
C ALA A 63 9.61 4.83 8.27
N ALA A 64 10.23 4.24 7.25
CA ALA A 64 9.91 4.51 5.87
C ALA A 64 8.53 3.96 5.46
N PHE A 65 8.14 2.76 5.92
CA PHE A 65 6.80 2.22 5.70
C PHE A 65 5.73 2.95 6.53
N MET A 66 6.06 3.45 7.72
CA MET A 66 5.16 4.32 8.46
C MET A 66 4.92 5.63 7.71
N ALA A 67 5.97 6.25 7.14
CA ALA A 67 5.84 7.43 6.30
C ALA A 67 4.96 7.16 5.06
N LEU A 68 5.10 5.98 4.44
CA LEU A 68 4.23 5.54 3.34
C LEU A 68 2.76 5.49 3.79
N GLY A 69 2.48 4.85 4.93
CA GLY A 69 1.13 4.76 5.51
C GLY A 69 0.56 6.13 5.88
N LEU A 70 1.36 7.00 6.49
CA LEU A 70 0.99 8.40 6.79
C LEU A 70 0.61 9.16 5.52
N ALA A 71 1.42 9.07 4.46
CA ALA A 71 1.14 9.73 3.20
C ALA A 71 -0.17 9.24 2.56
N GLN A 72 -0.42 7.93 2.60
CA GLN A 72 -1.68 7.34 2.12
C GLN A 72 -2.88 7.74 2.99
N GLY A 73 -2.70 7.84 4.32
CA GLY A 73 -3.76 8.21 5.26
C GLY A 73 -4.14 9.68 5.21
N THR A 74 -3.14 10.57 5.06
CA THR A 74 -3.35 12.03 4.97
C THR A 74 -3.69 12.53 3.56
N GLY A 75 -3.30 11.77 2.52
CA GLY A 75 -3.31 12.23 1.12
C GLY A 75 -2.27 13.32 0.84
N ARG A 76 -1.28 13.51 1.72
CA ARG A 76 -0.22 14.53 1.61
C ARG A 76 1.16 13.86 1.61
N PRO A 77 2.20 14.52 1.09
CA PRO A 77 3.55 14.02 1.21
C PRO A 77 4.02 14.01 2.67
N VAL A 78 4.91 13.09 2.97
CA VAL A 78 5.55 12.95 4.29
C VAL A 78 7.06 13.05 4.13
N ALA A 79 7.69 13.78 5.04
CA ALA A 79 9.15 13.82 5.13
C ALA A 79 9.66 12.64 5.98
N LEU A 80 10.82 12.10 5.58
CA LEU A 80 11.48 10.98 6.24
C LEU A 80 12.95 11.31 6.44
N ALA A 81 13.45 11.29 7.68
CA ALA A 81 14.82 11.64 7.99
C ALA A 81 15.57 10.53 8.72
N ALA A 82 16.81 10.29 8.32
CA ALA A 82 17.72 9.40 9.03
C ALA A 82 19.17 9.89 8.95
N THR A 83 19.99 9.29 9.80
CA THR A 83 21.44 9.47 9.79
C THR A 83 22.08 8.85 8.55
N SER A 84 23.38 9.03 8.38
CA SER A 84 24.12 8.52 7.23
C SER A 84 24.42 7.02 7.31
N GLY A 85 24.83 6.45 6.18
CA GLY A 85 25.28 5.07 6.08
C GLY A 85 24.15 4.08 5.79
N SER A 86 24.15 2.92 6.46
CA SER A 86 23.17 1.87 6.24
C SER A 86 21.73 2.27 6.57
N ALA A 87 21.54 3.26 7.44
CA ALA A 87 20.25 3.84 7.78
C ALA A 87 19.44 4.25 6.53
N VAL A 88 20.07 4.96 5.60
CA VAL A 88 19.43 5.36 4.34
C VAL A 88 19.11 4.16 3.47
N GLY A 89 19.99 3.14 3.44
CA GLY A 89 19.78 1.91 2.69
C GLY A 89 18.55 1.10 3.16
N GLN A 90 18.25 1.13 4.45
CA GLN A 90 17.08 0.44 5.02
C GLN A 90 15.74 1.00 4.53
N MET A 91 15.70 2.22 4.02
CA MET A 91 14.48 2.85 3.50
C MET A 91 14.10 2.36 2.10
N LEU A 92 15.02 1.73 1.37
CA LEU A 92 14.85 1.35 -0.04
C LEU A 92 13.56 0.56 -0.31
N PRO A 93 13.15 -0.44 0.46
CA PRO A 93 11.91 -1.18 0.18
C PRO A 93 10.67 -0.29 0.16
N ALA A 94 10.54 0.64 1.10
CA ALA A 94 9.41 1.58 1.14
C ALA A 94 9.49 2.62 0.01
N VAL A 95 10.68 3.09 -0.34
CA VAL A 95 10.89 3.99 -1.49
C VAL A 95 10.50 3.30 -2.80
N MET A 96 10.83 2.03 -2.97
CA MET A 96 10.41 1.24 -4.13
C MET A 96 8.88 1.09 -4.19
N GLU A 97 8.23 0.78 -3.08
CA GLU A 97 6.77 0.69 -3.00
C GLU A 97 6.12 2.06 -3.31
N ALA A 98 6.64 3.15 -2.72
CA ALA A 98 6.19 4.51 -2.97
C ALA A 98 6.34 4.93 -4.44
N ASN A 99 7.44 4.53 -5.09
CA ASN A 99 7.66 4.75 -6.52
C ASN A 99 6.52 4.15 -7.36
N HIS A 100 6.16 2.88 -7.10
CA HIS A 100 5.16 2.15 -7.87
C HIS A 100 3.72 2.55 -7.54
N THR A 101 3.48 3.14 -6.38
CA THR A 101 2.16 3.64 -5.96
C THR A 101 2.00 5.15 -6.13
N ALA A 102 3.01 5.82 -6.71
CA ALA A 102 3.05 7.28 -6.87
C ALA A 102 2.83 8.03 -5.54
N THR A 103 3.26 7.44 -4.42
CA THR A 103 3.15 8.05 -3.09
C THR A 103 4.31 9.01 -2.86
N PRO A 104 4.06 10.30 -2.59
CA PRO A 104 5.11 11.29 -2.44
C PRO A 104 5.78 11.17 -1.06
N LEU A 105 7.05 10.74 -1.04
CA LEU A 105 7.91 10.67 0.15
C LEU A 105 9.16 11.53 -0.06
N LEU A 106 9.42 12.47 0.84
CA LEU A 106 10.63 13.30 0.83
C LEU A 106 11.68 12.70 1.77
N VAL A 107 12.66 11.99 1.22
CA VAL A 107 13.75 11.41 2.00
C VAL A 107 14.84 12.45 2.23
N LEU A 108 14.97 12.93 3.47
CA LEU A 108 16.01 13.83 3.95
C LEU A 108 17.16 12.98 4.52
N SER A 109 18.08 12.55 3.66
CA SER A 109 19.20 11.70 4.07
C SER A 109 20.37 12.56 4.53
N ALA A 110 20.64 12.57 5.87
CA ALA A 110 21.78 13.27 6.40
C ALA A 110 23.10 12.58 6.03
N ASP A 111 24.10 13.34 5.61
CA ASP A 111 25.35 12.80 5.11
C ASP A 111 26.56 13.53 5.70
N ARG A 112 27.71 12.89 5.59
CA ARG A 112 28.99 13.51 5.90
C ARG A 112 29.39 14.48 4.80
N PRO A 113 30.16 15.53 5.12
CA PRO A 113 30.69 16.43 4.13
C PRO A 113 31.71 15.73 3.22
N ASP A 114 31.92 16.28 2.01
CA ASP A 114 32.74 15.67 0.95
C ASP A 114 34.15 15.32 1.39
N GLU A 115 34.77 16.12 2.28
CA GLU A 115 36.12 15.88 2.82
C GLU A 115 36.24 14.59 3.62
N LEU A 116 35.13 13.99 4.05
CA LEU A 116 35.11 12.71 4.78
C LEU A 116 34.77 11.52 3.88
N HIS A 117 34.38 11.75 2.65
CA HIS A 117 34.09 10.66 1.71
C HIS A 117 35.40 10.02 1.23
N GLY A 118 35.41 8.68 1.15
CA GLY A 118 36.60 7.93 0.72
C GLY A 118 37.76 7.87 1.73
N THR A 119 37.58 8.38 2.94
CA THR A 119 38.62 8.40 4.01
C THR A 119 38.52 7.22 4.96
N GLY A 120 37.50 6.37 4.85
CA GLY A 120 37.20 5.34 5.85
C GLY A 120 36.48 5.88 7.09
N ALA A 121 35.96 7.10 7.05
CA ALA A 121 35.19 7.68 8.16
C ALA A 121 33.98 6.78 8.50
N SER A 122 33.70 6.64 9.82
CA SER A 122 32.59 5.82 10.32
C SER A 122 31.26 6.23 9.71
N GLN A 123 30.40 5.26 9.33
CA GLN A 123 29.09 5.46 8.71
C GLN A 123 29.13 6.37 7.45
N SER A 124 30.21 6.34 6.68
CA SER A 124 30.35 7.05 5.41
C SER A 124 30.20 6.07 4.25
N THR A 125 29.37 6.40 3.27
CA THR A 125 29.14 5.60 2.05
C THR A 125 28.78 6.50 0.89
N ARG A 126 28.67 5.93 -0.32
CA ARG A 126 28.16 6.63 -1.51
C ARG A 126 26.64 6.75 -1.40
N GLN A 127 26.17 7.77 -0.70
CA GLN A 127 24.78 7.95 -0.31
C GLN A 127 23.98 8.76 -1.33
N LYS A 128 24.62 9.69 -2.03
CA LYS A 128 24.04 10.43 -3.12
C LYS A 128 23.51 9.46 -4.20
N ASN A 129 22.24 9.59 -4.58
CA ASN A 129 21.55 8.73 -5.55
C ASN A 129 21.53 7.24 -5.14
N LEU A 130 21.45 6.95 -3.84
CA LEU A 130 21.45 5.57 -3.35
C LEU A 130 20.21 4.79 -3.81
N PHE A 131 19.08 5.45 -4.03
CA PHE A 131 17.84 4.84 -4.47
C PHE A 131 17.73 4.68 -6.01
N GLY A 132 18.69 5.20 -6.77
CA GLY A 132 18.75 5.05 -8.23
C GLY A 132 17.46 5.51 -8.93
N GLU A 133 16.90 4.64 -9.77
CA GLU A 133 15.69 4.90 -10.55
C GLU A 133 14.38 4.85 -9.74
N HIS A 134 14.46 4.53 -8.44
CA HIS A 134 13.28 4.44 -7.58
C HIS A 134 12.84 5.78 -7.01
N VAL A 135 13.54 6.86 -7.31
CA VAL A 135 13.16 8.23 -6.93
C VAL A 135 12.99 9.11 -8.17
N ARG A 136 12.13 10.13 -8.07
CA ARG A 136 11.91 11.10 -9.16
C ARG A 136 13.10 12.04 -9.32
N LEU A 137 13.77 12.32 -8.21
CA LEU A 137 14.97 13.15 -8.16
C LEU A 137 15.85 12.69 -6.99
N ALA A 138 17.16 12.68 -7.22
CA ALA A 138 18.18 12.58 -6.17
C ALA A 138 19.07 13.83 -6.22
N ALA A 139 18.78 14.78 -5.35
CA ALA A 139 19.56 16.01 -5.21
C ALA A 139 20.55 15.92 -4.04
N ASN A 140 21.66 16.68 -4.11
CA ASN A 140 22.67 16.73 -3.06
C ASN A 140 22.98 18.18 -2.70
N VAL A 141 22.88 18.49 -1.43
CA VAL A 141 23.24 19.80 -0.84
C VAL A 141 24.58 19.65 -0.12
N PRO A 142 25.67 20.23 -0.64
CA PRO A 142 26.96 20.23 0.03
C PRO A 142 26.93 20.95 1.38
N ALA A 143 27.82 20.57 2.30
CA ALA A 143 27.88 21.20 3.62
C ALA A 143 28.21 22.71 3.52
N GLY A 144 27.32 23.54 4.05
CA GLY A 144 27.42 25.01 4.01
C GLY A 144 26.89 25.66 2.74
N ALA A 145 26.32 24.89 1.79
CA ALA A 145 25.63 25.45 0.63
C ALA A 145 24.20 25.88 0.99
N ASP A 146 23.66 26.82 0.21
CA ASP A 146 22.25 27.20 0.27
C ASP A 146 21.40 26.08 -0.36
N PRO A 147 20.43 25.50 0.37
CA PRO A 147 19.62 24.39 -0.13
C PRO A 147 18.47 24.81 -1.06
N GLN A 148 18.25 26.10 -1.31
CA GLN A 148 17.02 26.59 -1.96
C GLN A 148 16.78 25.97 -3.34
N HIS A 149 17.82 25.89 -4.16
CA HIS A 149 17.70 25.40 -5.54
C HIS A 149 17.34 23.91 -5.57
N GLU A 150 18.13 23.08 -4.89
CA GLU A 150 17.93 21.63 -4.82
C GLU A 150 16.58 21.28 -4.17
N LEU A 151 16.21 22.06 -3.14
CA LEU A 151 14.94 21.88 -2.44
C LEU A 151 13.73 22.23 -3.31
N ALA A 152 13.80 23.30 -4.08
CA ALA A 152 12.74 23.67 -5.03
C ALA A 152 12.55 22.60 -6.11
N GLN A 153 13.64 22.05 -6.65
CA GLN A 153 13.60 20.94 -7.60
C GLN A 153 13.03 19.67 -6.95
N ALA A 154 13.44 19.36 -5.72
CA ALA A 154 12.95 18.21 -4.97
C ALA A 154 11.44 18.27 -4.73
N LEU A 155 10.92 19.42 -4.29
CA LEU A 155 9.48 19.62 -4.04
C LEU A 155 8.66 19.57 -5.34
N ALA A 156 9.18 20.10 -6.45
CA ALA A 156 8.54 20.01 -7.75
C ALA A 156 8.47 18.55 -8.26
N ALA A 157 9.57 17.80 -8.15
CA ALA A 157 9.63 16.40 -8.55
C ALA A 157 8.74 15.50 -7.66
N LEU A 158 8.62 15.82 -6.36
CA LEU A 158 7.75 15.13 -5.41
C LEU A 158 6.26 15.23 -5.83
N ALA A 159 5.85 16.41 -6.31
CA ALA A 159 4.49 16.66 -6.77
C ALA A 159 4.16 16.02 -8.12
N GLY A 160 5.17 15.79 -8.95
CA GLY A 160 4.98 15.39 -10.34
C GLY A 160 4.41 16.50 -11.23
N ASN A 161 4.17 16.16 -12.48
CA ASN A 161 3.61 17.09 -13.49
C ASN A 161 2.80 16.32 -14.56
N GLU A 162 2.55 16.91 -15.73
CA GLU A 162 1.80 16.26 -16.82
C GLU A 162 2.57 15.10 -17.49
N GLN A 163 3.90 15.10 -17.43
CA GLN A 163 4.75 14.11 -18.05
C GLN A 163 5.31 13.11 -17.02
N ASP A 164 5.53 13.55 -15.79
CA ASP A 164 6.17 12.76 -14.74
C ASP A 164 5.22 12.51 -13.57
N PRO A 165 5.08 11.26 -13.11
CA PRO A 165 4.23 10.95 -11.97
C PRO A 165 4.79 11.54 -10.68
N ALA A 166 3.93 11.88 -9.72
CA ALA A 166 4.33 12.11 -8.34
C ALA A 166 5.08 10.89 -7.78
N GLY A 167 5.85 11.06 -6.71
CA GLY A 167 6.53 9.92 -6.09
C GLY A 167 7.68 10.33 -5.17
N PRO A 168 8.48 9.36 -4.70
CA PRO A 168 9.53 9.63 -3.74
C PRO A 168 10.69 10.44 -4.36
N VAL A 169 11.34 11.22 -3.50
CA VAL A 169 12.49 12.07 -3.82
C VAL A 169 13.54 11.94 -2.73
N GLN A 170 14.82 11.91 -3.10
CA GLN A 170 15.94 11.99 -2.17
C GLN A 170 16.56 13.38 -2.19
N LEU A 171 16.63 14.02 -1.02
CA LEU A 171 17.47 15.19 -0.78
C LEU A 171 18.58 14.81 0.20
N ASN A 172 19.79 14.61 -0.34
CA ASN A 172 20.96 14.26 0.44
C ASN A 172 21.58 15.55 1.03
N LEU A 173 21.63 15.64 2.34
CA LEU A 173 22.04 16.83 3.08
C LEU A 173 23.38 16.58 3.79
N GLN A 174 24.44 17.20 3.33
CA GLN A 174 25.74 17.11 3.98
C GLN A 174 25.83 18.09 5.15
N PHE A 175 26.14 17.57 6.33
CA PHE A 175 26.31 18.38 7.53
C PHE A 175 27.75 18.29 8.06
N ARG A 176 28.35 19.45 8.34
CA ARG A 176 29.65 19.60 8.99
C ARG A 176 29.45 19.96 10.46
N ASP A 177 30.34 19.50 11.31
CA ASP A 177 30.32 19.87 12.73
C ASP A 177 30.49 21.40 12.93
N PRO A 178 29.81 21.99 13.94
CA PRO A 178 29.01 21.35 14.97
C PRO A 178 27.60 20.96 14.47
N LEU A 179 27.11 19.78 14.93
CA LEU A 179 25.80 19.24 14.55
C LEU A 179 24.68 19.64 15.51
N THR A 180 25.05 20.28 16.64
CA THR A 180 24.11 20.67 17.69
C THR A 180 23.99 22.20 17.73
N PRO A 181 22.86 22.72 18.22
CA PRO A 181 22.74 24.14 18.54
C PRO A 181 23.86 24.57 19.52
N ALA A 182 24.23 25.84 19.52
CA ALA A 182 25.18 26.33 20.51
C ALA A 182 24.60 26.27 21.93
N PRO A 183 25.42 26.06 22.99
CA PRO A 183 24.90 25.89 24.35
C PRO A 183 24.03 27.04 24.87
N GLN A 184 24.19 28.25 24.34
CA GLN A 184 23.40 29.44 24.67
C GLN A 184 22.15 29.59 23.78
N GLU A 185 22.02 28.84 22.68
CA GLU A 185 20.86 28.89 21.84
C GLU A 185 19.67 28.25 22.56
N ARG A 186 18.54 28.91 22.54
CA ARG A 186 17.26 28.40 23.04
C ARG A 186 16.35 28.08 21.86
N ILE A 187 15.33 27.27 22.09
CA ILE A 187 14.27 27.02 21.13
C ILE A 187 13.61 28.35 20.78
N GLU A 188 13.73 28.76 19.51
CA GLU A 188 13.14 29.99 19.00
C GLU A 188 11.78 29.71 18.36
N GLU A 189 10.75 29.47 19.18
CA GLU A 189 9.38 29.24 18.69
C GLU A 189 8.89 30.37 17.78
N GLN A 190 9.27 31.62 18.05
CA GLN A 190 8.87 32.79 17.25
C GLN A 190 9.31 32.71 15.79
N ARG A 191 10.43 32.06 15.49
CA ARG A 191 10.88 31.83 14.11
C ARG A 191 9.89 30.99 13.34
N TRP A 192 9.33 29.97 13.98
CA TRP A 192 8.43 29.00 13.36
C TRP A 192 7.00 29.50 13.32
N THR A 193 6.54 30.27 14.31
CA THR A 193 5.20 30.87 14.32
C THR A 193 5.00 31.89 13.21
N ALA A 194 6.08 32.46 12.64
CA ALA A 194 6.03 33.34 11.47
C ALA A 194 5.92 32.55 10.13
N ILE A 195 6.00 31.23 10.16
CA ILE A 195 5.86 30.39 8.97
C ILE A 195 4.39 30.04 8.80
N GLU A 196 3.79 30.53 7.72
CA GLU A 196 2.48 30.07 7.27
C GLU A 196 2.64 28.72 6.57
N PRO A 197 2.11 27.65 7.13
CA PRO A 197 2.16 26.36 6.50
C PRO A 197 1.31 26.32 5.24
N GLY A 198 1.92 25.90 4.13
CA GLY A 198 1.24 25.80 2.85
C GLY A 198 0.20 24.69 2.76
N GLN A 199 -0.48 24.64 1.63
CA GLN A 199 -1.36 23.53 1.28
C GLN A 199 -0.71 22.73 0.16
N TRP A 200 -0.67 21.41 0.33
CA TRP A 200 -0.26 20.53 -0.75
C TRP A 200 -1.31 20.57 -1.87
N PRO A 201 -0.91 20.71 -3.14
CA PRO A 201 -1.88 20.75 -4.23
C PRO A 201 -2.71 19.46 -4.27
N ALA A 202 -4.02 19.60 -4.43
CA ALA A 202 -4.90 18.45 -4.59
C ALA A 202 -4.51 17.66 -5.86
N PRO A 203 -4.68 16.32 -5.85
CA PRO A 203 -4.49 15.52 -7.05
C PRO A 203 -5.33 16.06 -8.20
N ARG A 204 -4.74 16.08 -9.41
CA ARG A 204 -5.44 16.53 -10.61
C ARG A 204 -6.63 15.62 -10.87
N GLN A 205 -7.81 16.21 -10.99
CA GLN A 205 -9.02 15.49 -11.38
C GLN A 205 -9.02 15.33 -12.91
N PRO A 206 -9.21 14.10 -13.44
CA PRO A 206 -9.36 13.93 -14.88
C PRO A 206 -10.66 14.56 -15.38
N ASP A 207 -10.66 14.98 -16.65
CA ASP A 207 -11.90 15.43 -17.31
C ASP A 207 -12.79 14.21 -17.58
N MET A 208 -13.88 14.11 -16.84
CA MET A 208 -14.89 13.04 -16.95
C MET A 208 -16.11 13.49 -17.75
N SER A 209 -15.98 14.44 -18.66
CA SER A 209 -17.07 14.85 -19.54
C SER A 209 -17.63 13.66 -20.34
N THR A 210 -18.96 13.54 -20.41
CA THR A 210 -19.63 12.32 -20.89
C THR A 210 -20.44 12.55 -22.15
N LEU A 211 -20.37 11.56 -23.07
CA LEU A 211 -21.35 11.40 -24.13
C LEU A 211 -22.59 10.65 -23.58
N PRO A 212 -23.81 10.95 -24.10
CA PRO A 212 -25.01 10.19 -23.73
C PRO A 212 -24.85 8.70 -24.02
N VAL A 213 -25.27 7.85 -23.07
CA VAL A 213 -25.16 6.38 -23.19
C VAL A 213 -25.92 5.84 -24.41
N GLN A 214 -27.03 6.46 -24.76
CA GLN A 214 -27.88 6.07 -25.92
C GLN A 214 -27.17 6.16 -27.27
N GLN A 215 -26.03 6.86 -27.34
CA GLN A 215 -25.21 6.95 -28.55
C GLN A 215 -24.14 5.86 -28.64
N LEU A 216 -23.96 5.06 -27.59
CA LEU A 216 -22.97 4.02 -27.53
C LEU A 216 -23.50 2.70 -28.10
N LYS A 217 -22.66 1.97 -28.82
CA LYS A 217 -23.00 0.65 -29.33
C LYS A 217 -22.98 -0.39 -28.20
N PRO A 218 -24.00 -1.29 -28.12
CA PRO A 218 -23.94 -2.42 -27.19
C PRO A 218 -22.73 -3.32 -27.45
N ARG A 219 -22.01 -3.72 -26.38
CA ARG A 219 -20.81 -4.55 -26.43
C ARG A 219 -20.76 -5.52 -25.26
N ARG A 220 -20.05 -6.63 -25.45
CA ARG A 220 -19.73 -7.57 -24.37
C ARG A 220 -18.37 -7.19 -23.72
N SER A 221 -18.35 -5.98 -23.19
CA SER A 221 -17.19 -5.46 -22.49
C SER A 221 -17.23 -5.80 -21.00
N VAL A 222 -16.06 -5.92 -20.38
CA VAL A 222 -15.90 -6.05 -18.93
C VAL A 222 -14.96 -4.96 -18.41
N VAL A 223 -15.20 -4.51 -17.20
CA VAL A 223 -14.31 -3.59 -16.49
C VAL A 223 -13.46 -4.40 -15.52
N VAL A 224 -12.15 -4.24 -15.57
CA VAL A 224 -11.21 -4.82 -14.60
C VAL A 224 -10.67 -3.70 -13.74
N ALA A 225 -10.88 -3.78 -12.42
CA ALA A 225 -10.40 -2.81 -11.46
C ALA A 225 -9.33 -3.43 -10.57
N GLY A 226 -8.06 -3.07 -10.81
CA GLY A 226 -6.92 -3.46 -10.00
C GLY A 226 -6.63 -2.47 -8.88
N HIS A 227 -5.51 -2.67 -8.17
CA HIS A 227 -5.06 -1.75 -7.14
C HIS A 227 -4.90 -0.31 -7.69
N GLY A 228 -5.37 0.67 -6.93
CA GLY A 228 -5.28 2.10 -7.29
C GLY A 228 -6.30 2.58 -8.33
N SER A 229 -7.30 1.77 -8.69
CA SER A 229 -8.34 2.15 -9.67
C SER A 229 -9.35 3.17 -9.14
N GLY A 230 -9.57 3.23 -7.83
CA GLY A 230 -10.50 4.17 -7.21
C GLY A 230 -11.99 3.94 -7.55
N GLU A 231 -12.79 4.94 -7.24
CA GLU A 231 -14.25 4.95 -7.48
C GLU A 231 -14.60 5.11 -8.97
N GLU A 232 -13.68 5.62 -9.77
CA GLU A 232 -13.87 5.86 -11.21
C GLU A 232 -14.23 4.58 -11.96
N ALA A 233 -13.58 3.46 -11.63
CA ALA A 233 -13.89 2.16 -12.24
C ALA A 233 -15.32 1.69 -11.92
N GLN A 234 -15.76 1.92 -10.69
CA GLN A 234 -17.12 1.61 -10.25
C GLN A 234 -18.16 2.46 -11.01
N GLN A 235 -17.96 3.77 -11.04
CA GLN A 235 -18.83 4.71 -11.74
C GLN A 235 -18.92 4.35 -13.24
N PHE A 236 -17.77 4.07 -13.87
CA PHE A 236 -17.71 3.69 -15.28
C PHE A 236 -18.52 2.43 -15.58
N ALA A 237 -18.37 1.39 -14.75
CA ALA A 237 -19.12 0.14 -14.91
C ALA A 237 -20.63 0.34 -14.72
N GLN A 238 -21.03 1.14 -13.73
CA GLN A 238 -22.43 1.44 -13.44
C GLN A 238 -23.09 2.23 -14.57
N ASP A 239 -22.45 3.31 -15.02
CA ASP A 239 -22.97 4.17 -16.09
C ASP A 239 -23.21 3.42 -17.40
N LEU A 240 -22.39 2.42 -17.69
CA LEU A 240 -22.44 1.69 -18.95
C LEU A 240 -23.15 0.32 -18.85
N GLY A 241 -23.58 -0.09 -17.66
CA GLY A 241 -24.19 -1.41 -17.42
C GLY A 241 -23.22 -2.57 -17.68
N LEU A 242 -21.94 -2.43 -17.29
CA LEU A 242 -20.90 -3.43 -17.55
C LEU A 242 -20.59 -4.27 -16.30
N PRO A 243 -20.26 -5.56 -16.44
CA PRO A 243 -19.71 -6.36 -15.35
C PRO A 243 -18.38 -5.78 -14.87
N LEU A 244 -18.18 -5.76 -13.56
CA LEU A 244 -16.98 -5.22 -12.91
C LEU A 244 -16.23 -6.32 -12.16
N PHE A 245 -14.99 -6.59 -12.56
CA PHE A 245 -14.06 -7.53 -11.93
C PHE A 245 -13.09 -6.73 -11.05
N ALA A 246 -13.44 -6.57 -9.78
CA ALA A 246 -12.74 -5.67 -8.88
C ALA A 246 -11.89 -6.44 -7.85
N GLU A 247 -10.56 -6.18 -7.83
CA GLU A 247 -9.69 -6.66 -6.75
C GLU A 247 -10.10 -6.00 -5.40
N PRO A 248 -9.86 -6.64 -4.24
CA PRO A 248 -10.27 -6.08 -2.93
C PRO A 248 -9.71 -4.67 -2.66
N SER A 249 -8.45 -4.42 -3.02
CA SER A 249 -7.78 -3.13 -2.82
C SER A 249 -8.03 -2.10 -3.93
N SER A 250 -8.90 -2.41 -4.89
CA SER A 250 -9.31 -1.49 -5.96
C SER A 250 -10.18 -0.34 -5.45
N ASN A 251 -10.87 -0.53 -4.33
CA ASN A 251 -11.94 0.36 -3.84
C ASN A 251 -13.13 0.51 -4.81
N ALA A 252 -13.29 -0.40 -5.77
CA ALA A 252 -14.39 -0.44 -6.74
C ALA A 252 -15.39 -1.57 -6.50
N ARG A 253 -15.22 -2.33 -5.41
CA ARG A 253 -16.06 -3.52 -5.09
C ARG A 253 -17.42 -3.16 -4.48
N PHE A 254 -17.67 -1.86 -4.32
CA PHE A 254 -18.90 -1.32 -3.72
C PHE A 254 -19.92 -0.93 -4.81
N SER A 255 -20.31 -1.91 -5.63
CA SER A 255 -21.18 -1.73 -6.79
C SER A 255 -22.04 -2.95 -7.03
N ALA A 256 -23.29 -2.74 -7.47
CA ALA A 256 -24.15 -3.80 -7.94
C ALA A 256 -23.64 -4.50 -9.22
N ASN A 257 -22.74 -3.85 -9.95
CA ASN A 257 -22.10 -4.40 -11.15
C ASN A 257 -20.89 -5.30 -10.83
N ALA A 258 -20.40 -5.28 -9.58
CA ALA A 258 -19.24 -6.06 -9.18
C ALA A 258 -19.58 -7.55 -9.08
N ILE A 259 -18.76 -8.38 -9.70
CA ILE A 259 -18.88 -9.85 -9.72
C ILE A 259 -17.95 -10.41 -8.66
N GLY A 260 -18.48 -11.05 -7.62
CA GLY A 260 -17.74 -11.49 -6.45
C GLY A 260 -16.72 -12.59 -6.76
N HIS A 261 -17.12 -13.58 -7.54
CA HIS A 261 -16.31 -14.75 -7.90
C HIS A 261 -15.72 -14.63 -9.31
N TYR A 262 -15.48 -13.40 -9.81
CA TYR A 262 -15.02 -13.17 -11.18
C TYR A 262 -13.78 -14.01 -11.54
N ARG A 263 -12.85 -14.19 -10.61
CA ARG A 263 -11.59 -14.89 -10.86
C ARG A 263 -11.76 -16.31 -11.42
N PRO A 264 -12.47 -17.23 -10.78
CA PRO A 264 -12.77 -18.55 -11.37
C PRO A 264 -13.76 -18.47 -12.53
N LEU A 265 -14.70 -17.50 -12.53
CA LEU A 265 -15.72 -17.36 -13.58
C LEU A 265 -15.17 -16.85 -14.91
N ILE A 266 -14.02 -16.18 -14.94
CA ILE A 266 -13.36 -15.78 -16.19
C ILE A 266 -13.19 -16.99 -17.12
N THR A 267 -12.86 -18.18 -16.60
CA THR A 267 -12.69 -19.39 -17.41
C THR A 267 -13.99 -19.85 -18.07
N VAL A 268 -15.14 -19.57 -17.47
CA VAL A 268 -16.48 -19.91 -17.99
C VAL A 268 -16.93 -18.94 -19.07
N GLY A 269 -16.60 -17.65 -18.92
CA GLY A 269 -17.08 -16.58 -19.79
C GLY A 269 -16.05 -16.04 -20.79
N LEU A 270 -14.80 -16.52 -20.79
CA LEU A 270 -13.68 -15.93 -21.52
C LEU A 270 -13.97 -15.71 -23.01
N GLU A 271 -14.47 -16.74 -23.70
CA GLU A 271 -14.75 -16.71 -25.15
C GLU A 271 -15.87 -15.73 -25.55
N ARG A 272 -16.60 -15.20 -24.57
CA ARG A 272 -17.71 -14.27 -24.78
C ARG A 272 -17.32 -12.81 -24.60
N ILE A 273 -16.16 -12.55 -23.96
CA ILE A 273 -15.65 -11.21 -23.71
C ILE A 273 -15.04 -10.67 -25.00
N GLU A 274 -15.49 -9.50 -25.45
CA GLU A 274 -14.96 -8.82 -26.63
C GLU A 274 -13.90 -7.77 -26.25
N ARG A 275 -14.14 -7.05 -25.13
CA ARG A 275 -13.33 -5.92 -24.72
C ARG A 275 -13.09 -5.86 -23.23
N VAL A 276 -11.91 -5.37 -22.87
CA VAL A 276 -11.55 -5.10 -21.48
C VAL A 276 -11.18 -3.63 -21.33
N VAL A 277 -11.80 -2.98 -20.35
CA VAL A 277 -11.38 -1.68 -19.86
C VAL A 277 -10.71 -1.87 -18.52
N LEU A 278 -9.43 -1.57 -18.46
CA LEU A 278 -8.60 -1.74 -17.26
C LEU A 278 -8.47 -0.41 -16.52
N PHE A 279 -8.73 -0.45 -15.21
CA PHE A 279 -8.44 0.62 -14.25
C PHE A 279 -7.41 0.14 -13.23
N GLY A 280 -6.45 0.99 -12.92
CA GLY A 280 -5.40 0.66 -11.97
C GLY A 280 -4.55 -0.53 -12.40
N ARG A 281 -3.98 -1.25 -11.43
CA ARG A 281 -3.02 -2.33 -11.69
C ARG A 281 -3.50 -3.64 -11.05
N PRO A 282 -4.02 -4.61 -11.83
CA PRO A 282 -4.36 -5.92 -11.31
C PRO A 282 -3.07 -6.70 -10.99
N THR A 283 -2.99 -7.24 -9.78
CA THR A 283 -1.77 -7.90 -9.27
C THR A 283 -2.02 -9.24 -8.59
N LEU A 284 -3.28 -9.70 -8.52
CA LEU A 284 -3.63 -10.85 -7.69
C LEU A 284 -3.78 -12.16 -8.46
N SER A 285 -4.31 -12.14 -9.68
CA SER A 285 -4.81 -13.37 -10.27
C SER A 285 -4.28 -13.67 -11.67
N ARG A 286 -3.89 -14.95 -11.88
CA ARG A 286 -3.49 -15.46 -13.20
C ARG A 286 -4.64 -15.45 -14.23
N PRO A 287 -5.91 -15.74 -13.88
CA PRO A 287 -7.02 -15.62 -14.83
C PRO A 287 -7.16 -14.22 -15.42
N VAL A 288 -7.01 -13.16 -14.61
CA VAL A 288 -6.99 -11.77 -15.12
C VAL A 288 -5.78 -11.55 -16.03
N GLY A 289 -4.60 -12.05 -15.65
CA GLY A 289 -3.40 -11.97 -16.51
C GLY A 289 -3.61 -12.66 -17.86
N LYS A 290 -4.27 -13.82 -17.90
CA LYS A 290 -4.62 -14.54 -19.13
C LYS A 290 -5.65 -13.76 -19.96
N LEU A 291 -6.68 -13.20 -19.33
CA LEU A 291 -7.68 -12.35 -19.97
C LEU A 291 -7.04 -11.16 -20.71
N LEU A 292 -6.12 -10.45 -20.02
CA LEU A 292 -5.40 -9.31 -20.59
C LEU A 292 -4.37 -9.71 -21.67
N ALA A 293 -3.86 -10.94 -21.64
CA ALA A 293 -2.92 -11.45 -22.62
C ALA A 293 -3.59 -12.05 -23.87
N ASP A 294 -4.90 -12.27 -23.84
CA ASP A 294 -5.62 -12.93 -24.95
C ASP A 294 -5.66 -12.04 -26.21
N PRO A 295 -5.09 -12.51 -27.37
CA PRO A 295 -5.05 -11.72 -28.59
C PRO A 295 -6.41 -11.48 -29.24
N ALA A 296 -7.41 -12.27 -28.92
CA ALA A 296 -8.77 -12.11 -29.44
C ALA A 296 -9.55 -10.98 -28.74
N ILE A 297 -9.05 -10.49 -27.60
CA ILE A 297 -9.72 -9.48 -26.77
C ILE A 297 -9.03 -8.13 -26.94
N GLU A 298 -9.79 -7.11 -27.35
CA GLU A 298 -9.31 -5.73 -27.37
C GLU A 298 -9.24 -5.17 -25.94
N SER A 299 -8.14 -4.49 -25.59
CA SER A 299 -7.99 -3.95 -24.22
C SER A 299 -7.38 -2.56 -24.21
N VAL A 300 -7.92 -1.70 -23.33
CA VAL A 300 -7.40 -0.37 -23.05
C VAL A 300 -7.22 -0.20 -21.54
N ILE A 301 -6.32 0.72 -21.16
CA ILE A 301 -6.11 1.09 -19.76
C ILE A 301 -6.43 2.57 -19.56
N TRP A 302 -7.25 2.88 -18.57
CA TRP A 302 -7.48 4.24 -18.11
C TRP A 302 -6.24 4.80 -17.43
N GLN A 303 -5.65 5.81 -18.03
CA GLN A 303 -4.40 6.42 -17.56
C GLN A 303 -4.42 7.94 -17.77
N PRO A 304 -5.22 8.68 -16.97
CA PRO A 304 -5.34 10.14 -17.09
C PRO A 304 -4.09 10.90 -16.64
N VAL A 305 -3.24 10.25 -15.84
CA VAL A 305 -1.97 10.78 -15.34
C VAL A 305 -0.85 9.75 -15.53
N PRO A 306 0.41 10.18 -15.67
CA PRO A 306 1.54 9.28 -15.77
C PRO A 306 1.66 8.36 -14.55
N VAL A 307 2.14 7.13 -14.75
CA VAL A 307 2.44 6.17 -13.69
C VAL A 307 3.82 5.54 -13.91
N ALA A 308 4.56 5.30 -12.83
CA ALA A 308 5.94 4.81 -12.92
C ALA A 308 6.07 3.35 -13.39
N TRP A 309 5.03 2.55 -13.25
CA TRP A 309 5.04 1.12 -13.57
C TRP A 309 4.62 0.81 -15.02
N TYR A 310 4.22 1.82 -15.80
CA TYR A 310 3.77 1.63 -17.16
C TYR A 310 4.84 2.11 -18.15
N VAL A 311 5.23 1.23 -19.07
CA VAL A 311 6.11 1.56 -20.20
C VAL A 311 5.37 1.24 -21.49
N GLN A 312 5.21 2.24 -22.35
CA GLN A 312 4.52 2.10 -23.63
C GLN A 312 5.16 0.98 -24.48
N GLY A 313 4.32 0.14 -25.07
CA GLY A 313 4.75 -1.00 -25.89
C GLY A 313 5.19 -2.25 -25.10
N ARG A 314 5.25 -2.21 -23.77
CA ARG A 314 5.52 -3.39 -22.92
C ARG A 314 4.26 -4.15 -22.54
N ARG A 315 3.11 -3.53 -22.68
CA ARG A 315 1.78 -4.11 -22.40
C ARG A 315 0.94 -4.05 -23.67
N ARG A 316 -0.11 -4.85 -23.73
CA ARG A 316 -1.04 -4.89 -24.86
C ARG A 316 -2.10 -3.80 -24.78
N GLU A 317 -2.49 -3.44 -23.55
CA GLU A 317 -3.51 -2.43 -23.31
C GLU A 317 -3.03 -1.07 -23.83
N THR A 318 -3.84 -0.43 -24.65
CA THR A 318 -3.58 0.94 -25.11
C THR A 318 -3.97 1.94 -24.02
N PRO A 319 -3.08 2.87 -23.61
CA PRO A 319 -3.44 3.90 -22.65
C PRO A 319 -4.42 4.89 -23.25
N VAL A 320 -5.46 5.23 -22.48
CA VAL A 320 -6.48 6.23 -22.82
C VAL A 320 -6.59 7.22 -21.67
N SER A 321 -6.51 8.50 -21.98
CA SER A 321 -6.63 9.61 -21.02
C SER A 321 -7.92 10.42 -21.19
N SER A 322 -8.69 10.15 -22.23
CA SER A 322 -10.00 10.77 -22.50
C SER A 322 -11.13 9.86 -22.03
N TRP A 323 -11.96 10.35 -21.11
CA TRP A 323 -13.13 9.60 -20.62
C TRP A 323 -14.13 9.31 -21.73
N SER A 324 -14.32 10.23 -22.66
CA SER A 324 -15.20 10.05 -23.84
C SER A 324 -14.70 8.92 -24.76
N GLU A 325 -13.38 8.88 -25.06
CA GLU A 325 -12.78 7.81 -25.87
C GLU A 325 -12.90 6.46 -25.17
N LEU A 326 -12.66 6.44 -23.85
CA LEU A 326 -12.80 5.23 -23.05
C LEU A 326 -14.22 4.66 -23.12
N ARG A 327 -15.25 5.52 -23.02
CA ARG A 327 -16.65 5.14 -23.15
C ARG A 327 -17.01 4.66 -24.56
N GLN A 328 -16.50 5.31 -25.59
CA GLN A 328 -16.68 4.87 -26.99
C GLN A 328 -16.06 3.50 -27.24
N PHE A 329 -14.87 3.26 -26.69
CA PHE A 329 -14.25 1.95 -26.77
C PHE A 329 -15.09 0.89 -26.05
N ALA A 330 -15.49 1.13 -24.81
CA ALA A 330 -16.25 0.17 -24.01
C ALA A 330 -17.63 -0.15 -24.61
N GLY A 331 -18.30 0.85 -25.15
CA GLY A 331 -19.73 0.75 -25.49
C GLY A 331 -20.61 0.68 -24.27
N SER A 332 -21.91 0.51 -24.46
CA SER A 332 -22.86 0.11 -23.40
C SER A 332 -22.91 -1.41 -23.26
N GLY A 333 -23.32 -1.92 -22.10
CA GLY A 333 -23.52 -3.35 -21.91
C GLY A 333 -24.53 -3.93 -22.94
N ALA A 334 -24.19 -5.04 -23.57
CA ALA A 334 -25.12 -5.75 -24.42
C ALA A 334 -26.32 -6.26 -23.58
N PRO A 335 -27.53 -6.34 -24.13
CA PRO A 335 -28.70 -6.86 -23.40
C PRO A 335 -28.41 -8.21 -22.75
N GLY A 336 -28.75 -8.36 -21.47
CA GLY A 336 -28.51 -9.59 -20.70
C GLY A 336 -27.08 -9.89 -20.31
N TRP A 337 -26.10 -9.02 -20.70
CA TRP A 337 -24.66 -9.29 -20.46
C TRP A 337 -24.28 -9.22 -18.99
N LEU A 338 -24.68 -8.16 -18.29
CA LEU A 338 -24.43 -8.01 -16.86
C LEU A 338 -25.20 -9.06 -16.05
N GLU A 339 -26.45 -9.29 -16.38
CA GLU A 339 -27.33 -10.24 -15.72
C GLU A 339 -26.78 -11.67 -15.81
N ALA A 340 -26.19 -12.06 -16.94
CA ALA A 340 -25.57 -13.37 -17.09
C ALA A 340 -24.38 -13.56 -16.15
N TRP A 341 -23.50 -12.55 -15.99
CA TRP A 341 -22.41 -12.59 -15.03
C TRP A 341 -22.89 -12.62 -13.58
N GLN A 342 -23.92 -11.85 -13.24
CA GLN A 342 -24.52 -11.85 -11.90
C GLN A 342 -25.17 -13.22 -11.58
N GLN A 343 -25.80 -13.85 -12.54
CA GLN A 343 -26.38 -15.18 -12.39
C GLN A 343 -25.29 -16.25 -12.17
N LEU A 344 -24.20 -16.18 -12.93
CA LEU A 344 -23.03 -17.04 -12.69
C LEU A 344 -22.42 -16.81 -11.31
N ASP A 345 -22.29 -15.56 -10.87
CA ASP A 345 -21.77 -15.22 -9.55
C ASP A 345 -22.63 -15.80 -8.42
N ALA A 346 -23.95 -15.73 -8.56
CA ALA A 346 -24.89 -16.35 -7.61
C ALA A 346 -24.74 -17.87 -7.56
N GLN A 347 -24.55 -18.53 -8.70
CA GLN A 347 -24.28 -19.98 -8.76
C GLN A 347 -22.91 -20.32 -8.12
N ALA A 348 -21.87 -19.56 -8.42
CA ALA A 348 -20.55 -19.74 -7.83
C ALA A 348 -20.57 -19.57 -6.31
N LEU A 349 -21.35 -18.61 -5.81
CA LEU A 349 -21.59 -18.44 -4.38
C LEU A 349 -22.24 -19.66 -3.75
N ALA A 350 -23.28 -20.22 -4.39
CA ALA A 350 -23.95 -21.42 -3.90
C ALA A 350 -23.00 -22.63 -3.86
N VAL A 351 -22.18 -22.81 -4.90
CA VAL A 351 -21.11 -23.82 -4.94
C VAL A 351 -20.15 -23.66 -3.78
N ARG A 352 -19.63 -22.45 -3.56
CA ARG A 352 -18.69 -22.16 -2.46
C ARG A 352 -19.32 -22.45 -1.09
N GLN A 353 -20.56 -22.06 -0.89
CA GLN A 353 -21.28 -22.32 0.37
C GLN A 353 -21.52 -23.81 0.59
N GLY A 354 -21.81 -24.57 -0.46
CA GLY A 354 -21.99 -26.02 -0.40
C GLY A 354 -20.70 -26.79 -0.10
N LEU A 355 -19.55 -26.25 -0.48
CA LEU A 355 -18.23 -26.84 -0.19
C LEU A 355 -17.65 -26.40 1.15
N SER A 356 -18.20 -25.35 1.78
CA SER A 356 -17.72 -24.84 3.06
C SER A 356 -17.92 -25.90 4.18
N ARG A 357 -16.82 -26.33 4.79
CA ARG A 357 -16.85 -27.27 5.91
C ARG A 357 -16.98 -26.51 7.24
N ALA A 358 -18.03 -26.78 7.98
CA ALA A 358 -18.44 -26.03 9.17
C ALA A 358 -17.47 -26.10 10.40
N SER A 359 -16.35 -26.82 10.31
CA SER A 359 -15.59 -27.20 11.52
C SER A 359 -14.26 -26.49 11.76
N SER A 360 -13.80 -25.60 10.87
CA SER A 360 -12.54 -24.88 11.10
C SER A 360 -12.56 -23.48 10.45
N VAL A 361 -11.97 -22.51 11.16
CA VAL A 361 -11.72 -21.19 10.56
C VAL A 361 -10.69 -21.35 9.44
N ASN A 362 -11.01 -20.80 8.26
CA ASN A 362 -10.10 -20.75 7.11
C ASN A 362 -9.97 -19.32 6.60
N GLY A 363 -9.04 -19.08 5.68
CA GLY A 363 -8.80 -17.73 5.13
C GLY A 363 -10.05 -17.03 4.60
N PRO A 364 -10.89 -17.67 3.77
CA PRO A 364 -12.17 -17.11 3.32
C PRO A 364 -13.13 -16.75 4.46
N ALA A 365 -13.21 -17.55 5.53
CA ALA A 365 -14.07 -17.24 6.68
C ALA A 365 -13.57 -16.02 7.47
N VAL A 366 -12.24 -15.87 7.63
CA VAL A 366 -11.62 -14.67 8.21
C VAL A 366 -11.92 -13.44 7.34
N ALA A 367 -11.76 -13.57 6.03
CA ALA A 367 -12.05 -12.48 5.09
C ALA A 367 -13.53 -12.04 5.16
N GLU A 368 -14.47 -13.00 5.25
CA GLU A 368 -15.90 -12.70 5.43
C GLU A 368 -16.17 -11.98 6.75
N ALA A 369 -15.65 -12.49 7.87
CA ALA A 369 -15.88 -11.88 9.19
C ALA A 369 -15.39 -10.42 9.22
N ILE A 370 -14.20 -10.15 8.69
CA ILE A 370 -13.63 -8.79 8.64
C ILE A 370 -14.41 -7.91 7.67
N TRP A 371 -14.83 -8.44 6.51
CA TRP A 371 -15.60 -7.67 5.53
C TRP A 371 -16.99 -7.32 6.04
N GLU A 372 -17.65 -8.23 6.74
CA GLU A 372 -18.94 -8.03 7.41
C GLU A 372 -18.83 -7.04 8.58
N HIS A 373 -17.71 -7.07 9.33
CA HIS A 373 -17.42 -6.09 10.39
C HIS A 373 -17.28 -4.66 9.82
N SER A 374 -16.83 -4.54 8.57
CA SER A 374 -16.75 -3.27 7.85
C SER A 374 -15.94 -2.18 8.56
N PRO A 375 -14.63 -2.39 8.83
CA PRO A 375 -13.80 -1.37 9.48
C PRO A 375 -13.71 -0.10 8.62
N GLU A 376 -13.55 1.07 9.24
CA GLU A 376 -13.41 2.33 8.49
C GLU A 376 -12.23 2.31 7.52
N VAL A 377 -11.09 1.79 7.99
CA VAL A 377 -9.87 1.59 7.20
C VAL A 377 -9.42 0.14 7.34
N LEU A 378 -9.27 -0.54 6.21
CA LEU A 378 -8.77 -1.92 6.12
C LEU A 378 -7.45 -1.95 5.36
N LEU A 379 -6.40 -2.51 5.97
CA LEU A 379 -5.14 -2.81 5.29
C LEU A 379 -5.02 -4.32 5.05
N LEU A 380 -4.89 -4.72 3.80
CA LEU A 380 -4.68 -6.12 3.40
C LEU A 380 -3.19 -6.40 3.22
N GLY A 381 -2.63 -7.28 4.03
CA GLY A 381 -1.28 -7.81 3.85
C GLY A 381 -1.17 -8.62 2.56
N SER A 382 0.02 -8.60 1.97
CA SER A 382 0.34 -9.41 0.80
C SER A 382 0.34 -10.92 1.12
N SER A 383 0.45 -11.80 0.10
CA SER A 383 0.41 -13.26 0.16
C SER A 383 -0.99 -13.86 0.01
N ASN A 384 -1.36 -14.90 0.78
CA ASN A 384 -2.61 -15.64 0.55
C ASN A 384 -3.84 -14.87 1.02
N ILE A 385 -3.76 -14.21 2.17
CA ILE A 385 -4.92 -13.56 2.80
C ILE A 385 -5.63 -12.55 1.88
N VAL A 386 -4.90 -11.77 1.08
CA VAL A 386 -5.53 -10.85 0.12
C VAL A 386 -6.29 -11.59 -0.98
N ARG A 387 -5.90 -12.84 -1.30
CA ARG A 387 -6.61 -13.72 -2.24
C ARG A 387 -7.86 -14.34 -1.62
N ASP A 388 -7.85 -14.54 -0.32
CA ASP A 388 -9.04 -14.97 0.44
C ASP A 388 -10.09 -13.85 0.45
N PHE A 389 -9.66 -12.59 0.62
CA PHE A 389 -10.55 -11.44 0.44
C PHE A 389 -11.07 -11.32 -1.00
N ASP A 390 -10.23 -11.56 -2.00
CA ASP A 390 -10.65 -11.53 -3.40
C ASP A 390 -11.75 -12.57 -3.69
N LEU A 391 -11.70 -13.72 -3.03
CA LEU A 391 -12.69 -14.79 -3.15
C LEU A 391 -13.95 -14.53 -2.32
N ALA A 392 -13.79 -14.04 -1.07
CA ALA A 392 -14.83 -14.11 -0.05
C ALA A 392 -15.49 -12.76 0.27
N ALA A 393 -14.79 -11.63 0.05
CA ALA A 393 -15.34 -10.30 0.28
C ALA A 393 -16.44 -9.99 -0.73
N ARG A 394 -17.68 -10.06 -0.29
CA ARG A 394 -18.83 -9.85 -1.18
C ARG A 394 -18.93 -8.41 -1.66
N PRO A 395 -19.24 -8.17 -2.94
CA PRO A 395 -19.63 -6.85 -3.39
C PRO A 395 -20.77 -6.26 -2.57
N ALA A 396 -20.68 -4.98 -2.26
CA ALA A 396 -21.72 -4.26 -1.52
C ALA A 396 -22.18 -3.05 -2.32
N PRO A 397 -23.48 -2.68 -2.28
CA PRO A 397 -24.00 -1.57 -3.10
C PRO A 397 -23.55 -0.19 -2.59
N VAL A 398 -23.07 -0.11 -1.35
CA VAL A 398 -22.65 1.12 -0.70
C VAL A 398 -21.25 0.94 -0.11
N ARG A 399 -20.40 1.94 -0.30
CA ARG A 399 -19.06 1.94 0.27
C ARG A 399 -19.11 2.23 1.77
N THR A 400 -18.58 1.31 2.54
CA THR A 400 -18.55 1.39 4.00
C THR A 400 -17.15 1.52 4.57
N MET A 401 -16.11 1.22 3.78
CA MET A 401 -14.71 1.21 4.21
C MET A 401 -13.76 1.69 3.12
N ARG A 402 -12.54 2.07 3.50
CA ARG A 402 -11.40 2.25 2.59
C ARG A 402 -10.46 1.06 2.71
N VAL A 403 -10.14 0.44 1.58
CA VAL A 403 -9.25 -0.72 1.53
C VAL A 403 -7.88 -0.29 0.98
N HIS A 404 -6.84 -0.54 1.76
CA HIS A 404 -5.45 -0.30 1.41
C HIS A 404 -4.68 -1.62 1.31
N ALA A 405 -3.57 -1.60 0.60
CA ALA A 405 -2.61 -2.70 0.54
C ALA A 405 -1.30 -2.20 -0.09
N ASN A 406 -0.16 -2.72 0.33
CA ASN A 406 1.12 -2.47 -0.33
C ASN A 406 1.20 -3.32 -1.61
N ARG A 407 0.63 -2.79 -2.71
CA ARG A 407 0.52 -3.49 -4.00
C ARG A 407 1.38 -2.88 -5.10
N GLY A 408 2.19 -1.89 -4.79
CA GLY A 408 3.21 -1.37 -5.70
C GLY A 408 4.15 -2.49 -6.15
N LEU A 409 4.71 -3.24 -5.23
CA LEU A 409 5.54 -4.42 -5.47
C LEU A 409 4.97 -5.69 -4.83
N ALA A 410 3.95 -5.55 -4.00
CA ALA A 410 3.30 -6.65 -3.28
C ALA A 410 4.24 -7.42 -2.34
N GLY A 411 5.23 -6.73 -1.76
CA GLY A 411 6.10 -7.25 -0.72
C GLY A 411 5.35 -7.52 0.59
N ILE A 412 5.99 -8.28 1.48
CA ILE A 412 5.49 -8.51 2.84
C ILE A 412 6.10 -7.51 3.83
N ASP A 413 6.98 -6.65 3.34
CA ASP A 413 7.72 -5.67 4.13
C ASP A 413 6.79 -4.60 4.71
N GLY A 414 7.08 -4.15 5.93
CA GLY A 414 6.50 -2.95 6.53
C GLY A 414 4.97 -2.90 6.62
N THR A 415 4.28 -4.04 6.60
CA THR A 415 2.81 -4.07 6.63
C THR A 415 2.26 -3.52 7.95
N ILE A 416 2.90 -3.84 9.08
CA ILE A 416 2.54 -3.31 10.41
C ILE A 416 2.81 -1.81 10.46
N ALA A 417 4.00 -1.38 10.03
CA ALA A 417 4.37 0.04 9.98
C ALA A 417 3.41 0.85 9.12
N THR A 418 3.02 0.34 7.94
CA THR A 418 2.02 0.97 7.07
C THR A 418 0.66 1.11 7.77
N ALA A 419 0.21 0.08 8.52
CA ALA A 419 -1.04 0.14 9.27
C ALA A 419 -1.03 1.24 10.33
N LEU A 420 0.07 1.35 11.07
CA LEU A 420 0.26 2.40 12.08
C LEU A 420 0.27 3.79 11.43
N GLY A 421 0.97 3.95 10.30
CA GLY A 421 1.00 5.20 9.54
C GLY A 421 -0.37 5.57 8.97
N LEU A 422 -1.12 4.62 8.41
CA LEU A 422 -2.49 4.83 7.91
C LEU A 422 -3.43 5.33 9.02
N ALA A 423 -3.39 4.67 10.18
CA ALA A 423 -4.22 5.05 11.33
C ALA A 423 -3.86 6.44 11.85
N GLN A 424 -2.56 6.74 11.96
CA GLN A 424 -2.07 8.03 12.40
C GLN A 424 -2.43 9.15 11.41
N GLY A 425 -2.29 8.90 10.11
CA GLY A 425 -2.58 9.89 9.05
C GLY A 425 -4.06 10.12 8.82
N SER A 426 -4.88 9.07 8.80
CA SER A 426 -6.33 9.17 8.59
C SER A 426 -7.08 9.62 9.84
N LYS A 427 -6.48 9.54 11.03
CA LYS A 427 -7.12 9.72 12.35
C LYS A 427 -8.34 8.80 12.53
N ARG A 428 -8.31 7.61 11.93
CA ARG A 428 -9.41 6.63 11.96
C ARG A 428 -8.92 5.28 12.48
N PRO A 429 -9.78 4.54 13.20
CA PRO A 429 -9.50 3.16 13.54
C PRO A 429 -9.15 2.35 12.30
N THR A 430 -8.00 1.68 12.33
CA THR A 430 -7.50 0.87 11.23
C THR A 430 -7.41 -0.59 11.64
N LEU A 431 -7.93 -1.47 10.78
CA LEU A 431 -7.75 -2.90 10.89
C LEU A 431 -6.77 -3.37 9.82
N ALA A 432 -5.68 -4.01 10.22
CA ALA A 432 -4.77 -4.69 9.31
C ALA A 432 -4.95 -6.20 9.44
N VAL A 433 -4.95 -6.91 8.30
CA VAL A 433 -4.99 -8.37 8.30
C VAL A 433 -3.85 -8.93 7.47
N MET A 434 -3.13 -9.89 8.01
CA MET A 434 -1.94 -10.48 7.38
C MET A 434 -1.71 -11.92 7.82
N GLY A 435 -0.88 -12.66 7.07
CA GLY A 435 -0.40 -13.97 7.49
C GLY A 435 0.72 -13.87 8.53
N ASP A 436 1.00 -14.98 9.19
CA ASP A 436 2.04 -15.11 10.22
C ASP A 436 3.45 -14.76 9.72
N ILE A 437 3.82 -15.13 8.49
CA ILE A 437 5.12 -14.77 7.90
C ILE A 437 5.22 -13.28 7.63
N THR A 438 4.17 -12.64 7.14
CA THR A 438 4.12 -11.19 6.94
C THR A 438 4.26 -10.46 8.28
N PHE A 439 3.57 -10.94 9.30
CA PHE A 439 3.67 -10.42 10.66
C PHE A 439 5.09 -10.58 11.22
N ALA A 440 5.66 -11.78 11.13
CA ALA A 440 7.01 -12.06 11.61
C ALA A 440 8.07 -11.20 10.93
N HIS A 441 7.92 -10.95 9.62
CA HIS A 441 8.85 -10.13 8.85
C HIS A 441 8.90 -8.67 9.32
N ASP A 442 7.79 -8.14 9.85
CA ASP A 442 7.66 -6.75 10.26
C ASP A 442 7.42 -6.57 11.78
N ALA A 443 7.70 -7.58 12.58
CA ALA A 443 7.42 -7.58 14.02
C ALA A 443 8.12 -6.45 14.80
N SER A 444 9.29 -5.95 14.34
CA SER A 444 9.97 -4.79 14.93
C SER A 444 9.11 -3.53 14.91
N SER A 445 8.18 -3.42 13.96
CA SER A 445 7.25 -2.30 13.81
C SER A 445 6.16 -2.24 14.89
N LEU A 446 6.03 -3.26 15.75
CA LEU A 446 5.16 -3.22 16.94
C LEU A 446 5.66 -2.21 17.98
N SER A 447 6.94 -1.79 17.90
CA SER A 447 7.52 -0.79 18.79
C SER A 447 6.84 0.57 18.65
N TRP A 448 6.50 1.19 19.77
CA TRP A 448 5.94 2.54 19.81
C TRP A 448 6.72 3.43 20.78
N THR A 449 7.02 4.65 20.36
CA THR A 449 7.81 5.58 21.16
C THR A 449 6.97 6.12 22.33
N PRO A 450 7.46 6.00 23.59
CA PRO A 450 6.75 6.58 24.74
C PRO A 450 6.55 8.08 24.58
N GLY A 451 5.35 8.56 24.94
CA GLY A 451 4.97 9.98 24.85
C GLY A 451 4.34 10.39 23.52
N GLU A 452 4.41 9.59 22.47
CA GLU A 452 3.63 9.81 21.25
C GLU A 452 2.19 9.28 21.41
N GLU A 453 1.22 9.99 20.82
CA GLU A 453 -0.17 9.55 20.78
C GLU A 453 -0.31 8.25 19.97
N GLN A 454 -0.84 7.21 20.59
CA GLN A 454 -1.05 5.92 19.94
C GLN A 454 -2.27 5.95 19.03
N PRO A 455 -2.15 5.57 17.74
CA PRO A 455 -3.29 5.38 16.87
C PRO A 455 -4.14 4.18 17.31
N VAL A 456 -5.36 4.11 16.85
CA VAL A 456 -6.24 2.96 17.09
C VAL A 456 -6.03 1.92 15.99
N VAL A 457 -5.37 0.81 16.32
CA VAL A 457 -5.03 -0.24 15.36
C VAL A 457 -5.35 -1.62 15.89
N ASP A 458 -6.04 -2.42 15.08
CA ASP A 458 -6.14 -3.87 15.22
C ASP A 458 -5.27 -4.55 14.16
N ILE A 459 -4.47 -5.52 14.57
CA ILE A 459 -3.77 -6.42 13.66
C ILE A 459 -4.35 -7.82 13.83
N VAL A 460 -5.01 -8.33 12.79
CA VAL A 460 -5.46 -9.71 12.71
C VAL A 460 -4.38 -10.53 12.01
N VAL A 461 -3.81 -11.50 12.71
CA VAL A 461 -2.83 -12.43 12.16
C VAL A 461 -3.50 -13.77 11.90
N TYR A 462 -3.68 -14.10 10.62
CA TYR A 462 -4.08 -15.44 10.19
C TYR A 462 -2.85 -16.36 10.25
N ASN A 463 -2.79 -17.14 11.34
CA ASN A 463 -1.63 -17.97 11.68
C ASN A 463 -1.88 -19.41 11.26
N ASP A 464 -1.52 -19.76 10.03
CA ASP A 464 -1.65 -21.13 9.49
C ASP A 464 -0.32 -21.90 9.46
N GLY A 465 0.69 -21.39 10.15
CA GLY A 465 1.96 -22.04 10.40
C GLY A 465 2.91 -21.98 9.21
N GLY A 466 2.90 -20.88 8.43
CA GLY A 466 3.90 -20.66 7.38
C GLY A 466 3.37 -20.04 6.10
N GLY A 467 4.18 -20.09 5.04
CA GLY A 467 3.86 -19.54 3.72
C GLY A 467 2.86 -20.39 2.94
N ALA A 468 1.61 -20.44 3.36
CA ALA A 468 0.55 -21.26 2.76
C ALA A 468 0.32 -21.02 1.26
N ILE A 469 0.59 -19.82 0.78
CA ILE A 469 0.45 -19.47 -0.65
C ILE A 469 1.21 -20.44 -1.57
N PHE A 470 2.37 -20.93 -1.14
CA PHE A 470 3.19 -21.81 -1.98
C PHE A 470 2.52 -23.16 -2.25
N SER A 471 1.63 -23.63 -1.37
CA SER A 471 0.84 -24.85 -1.61
C SER A 471 -0.17 -24.69 -2.76
N THR A 472 -0.64 -23.49 -3.02
CA THR A 472 -1.59 -23.19 -4.10
C THR A 472 -0.93 -22.83 -5.43
N LEU A 473 0.40 -22.68 -5.44
CA LEU A 473 1.22 -22.43 -6.63
C LEU A 473 1.85 -23.74 -7.15
N GLU A 474 2.76 -23.64 -8.11
CA GLU A 474 3.49 -24.78 -8.72
C GLU A 474 4.26 -25.61 -7.67
N HIS A 475 4.72 -24.94 -6.61
CA HIS A 475 5.43 -25.60 -5.50
C HIS A 475 4.57 -26.66 -4.82
N GLY A 476 3.25 -26.46 -4.75
CA GLY A 476 2.33 -27.47 -4.22
C GLY A 476 2.19 -28.72 -5.11
N GLU A 477 2.45 -28.63 -6.43
CA GLU A 477 2.52 -29.79 -7.31
C GLU A 477 3.81 -30.57 -7.10
N VAL A 478 4.91 -29.83 -6.92
CA VAL A 478 6.21 -30.42 -6.58
C VAL A 478 6.15 -31.14 -5.25
N ASP A 479 5.51 -30.54 -4.24
CA ASP A 479 5.29 -31.14 -2.92
C ASP A 479 4.44 -32.40 -3.02
N ALA A 480 3.30 -32.34 -3.70
CA ALA A 480 2.40 -33.47 -3.92
C ALA A 480 3.06 -34.66 -4.66
N SER A 481 4.14 -34.39 -5.44
CA SER A 481 4.92 -35.45 -6.10
C SER A 481 5.77 -36.27 -5.14
N GLY A 482 5.90 -35.84 -3.88
CA GLY A 482 6.72 -36.49 -2.85
C GLY A 482 8.24 -36.33 -2.99
N ARG A 483 8.72 -35.68 -4.09
CA ARG A 483 10.17 -35.61 -4.38
C ARG A 483 10.90 -34.52 -3.59
N TYR A 484 10.22 -33.42 -3.26
CA TYR A 484 10.82 -32.25 -2.64
C TYR A 484 10.06 -31.74 -1.41
N VAL A 485 9.29 -32.63 -0.71
CA VAL A 485 8.44 -32.26 0.43
C VAL A 485 9.20 -31.42 1.47
N ASN A 486 10.35 -31.94 1.95
CA ASN A 486 11.14 -31.23 2.97
C ASN A 486 11.73 -29.89 2.43
N ALA A 487 12.02 -29.80 1.13
CA ALA A 487 12.54 -28.58 0.54
C ALA A 487 11.44 -27.52 0.42
N VAL A 488 10.23 -27.91 0.01
CA VAL A 488 9.08 -27.00 -0.08
C VAL A 488 8.73 -26.47 1.31
N GLU A 489 8.64 -27.34 2.31
CA GLU A 489 8.36 -26.96 3.69
C GLU A 489 9.41 -26.00 4.25
N ARG A 490 10.69 -26.35 4.09
CA ARG A 490 11.78 -25.57 4.69
C ARG A 490 12.07 -24.26 3.94
N LEU A 491 12.03 -24.25 2.60
CA LEU A 491 12.55 -23.15 1.78
C LEU A 491 11.45 -22.20 1.29
N PHE A 492 10.18 -22.63 1.30
CA PHE A 492 9.05 -21.83 0.83
C PHE A 492 8.01 -21.63 1.94
N ALA A 493 7.51 -22.68 2.57
CA ALA A 493 6.56 -22.53 3.67
C ALA A 493 7.21 -21.89 4.91
N THR A 494 8.50 -22.16 5.15
CA THR A 494 9.31 -21.51 6.20
C THR A 494 8.59 -21.35 7.55
N PRO A 495 8.04 -22.43 8.15
CA PRO A 495 7.25 -22.30 9.38
C PRO A 495 8.07 -21.71 10.51
N GLN A 496 7.48 -20.77 11.24
CA GLN A 496 8.12 -20.12 12.38
C GLN A 496 7.48 -20.55 13.69
N ARG A 497 8.29 -20.69 14.75
CA ARG A 497 7.81 -20.94 16.11
C ARG A 497 7.73 -19.63 16.88
N LEU A 498 6.73 -18.83 16.56
CA LEU A 498 6.51 -17.54 17.22
C LEU A 498 5.34 -17.64 18.19
N SER A 499 5.48 -17.03 19.37
CA SER A 499 4.37 -16.77 20.27
C SER A 499 3.90 -15.34 20.06
N LEU A 500 2.74 -15.18 19.42
CA LEU A 500 2.15 -13.85 19.19
C LEU A 500 1.74 -13.20 20.51
N LEU A 501 1.30 -13.99 21.49
CA LEU A 501 1.03 -13.52 22.87
C LEU A 501 2.28 -12.89 23.48
N ALA A 502 3.41 -13.61 23.47
CA ALA A 502 4.65 -13.10 24.05
C ALA A 502 5.14 -11.82 23.35
N LEU A 503 4.98 -11.73 22.03
CA LEU A 503 5.32 -10.52 21.27
C LEU A 503 4.38 -9.36 21.63
N ALA A 504 3.08 -9.60 21.73
CA ALA A 504 2.12 -8.58 22.16
C ALA A 504 2.48 -8.03 23.53
N GLU A 505 2.74 -8.91 24.50
CA GLU A 505 3.15 -8.53 25.85
C GLU A 505 4.46 -7.73 25.87
N ALA A 506 5.47 -8.17 25.12
CA ALA A 506 6.78 -7.51 25.04
C ALA A 506 6.71 -6.09 24.49
N TYR A 507 5.79 -5.83 23.55
CA TYR A 507 5.59 -4.51 22.93
C TYR A 507 4.42 -3.70 23.55
N GLY A 508 3.75 -4.25 24.58
CA GLY A 508 2.65 -3.57 25.26
C GLY A 508 1.34 -3.51 24.46
N TRP A 509 1.13 -4.45 23.55
CA TRP A 509 -0.11 -4.60 22.79
C TRP A 509 -1.12 -5.46 23.55
N GLN A 510 -2.41 -5.13 23.48
CA GLN A 510 -3.46 -6.02 23.93
C GLN A 510 -3.48 -7.26 23.02
N TYR A 511 -3.57 -8.45 23.61
CA TYR A 511 -3.70 -9.69 22.85
C TYR A 511 -5.11 -10.27 22.95
N ALA A 512 -5.61 -10.81 21.85
CA ALA A 512 -6.82 -11.62 21.77
C ALA A 512 -6.60 -12.82 20.84
N LYS A 513 -7.38 -13.89 21.01
CA LYS A 513 -7.37 -15.07 20.16
C LYS A 513 -8.79 -15.39 19.73
N ALA A 514 -8.97 -15.82 18.48
CA ALA A 514 -10.23 -16.28 17.93
C ALA A 514 -10.00 -17.56 17.13
N GLU A 515 -10.73 -18.64 17.41
CA GLU A 515 -10.59 -19.95 16.79
C GLU A 515 -11.71 -20.24 15.77
N THR A 516 -12.77 -19.41 15.78
CA THR A 516 -13.92 -19.51 14.87
C THR A 516 -14.23 -18.17 14.23
N LYS A 517 -15.05 -18.18 13.14
CA LYS A 517 -15.55 -16.95 12.49
C LYS A 517 -16.37 -16.10 13.48
N GLU A 518 -17.20 -16.77 14.29
CA GLU A 518 -18.09 -16.13 15.28
C GLU A 518 -17.29 -15.47 16.41
N GLU A 519 -16.25 -16.16 16.91
CA GLU A 519 -15.34 -15.59 17.91
C GLU A 519 -14.58 -14.38 17.36
N LEU A 520 -14.09 -14.46 16.13
CA LEU A 520 -13.44 -13.31 15.49
C LEU A 520 -14.40 -12.12 15.38
N GLY A 521 -15.64 -12.36 14.95
CA GLY A 521 -16.68 -11.32 14.91
C GLY A 521 -16.95 -10.72 16.29
N ALA A 522 -17.02 -11.55 17.33
CA ALA A 522 -17.21 -11.10 18.71
C ALA A 522 -16.03 -10.26 19.22
N VAL A 523 -14.79 -10.69 18.95
CA VAL A 523 -13.57 -9.95 19.32
C VAL A 523 -13.52 -8.59 18.61
N LEU A 524 -13.86 -8.53 17.32
CA LEU A 524 -13.88 -7.29 16.54
C LEU A 524 -14.95 -6.32 17.03
N ALA A 525 -16.12 -6.82 17.42
CA ALA A 525 -17.23 -6.01 17.94
C ALA A 525 -17.04 -5.59 19.41
N ALA A 526 -16.17 -6.26 20.16
CA ALA A 526 -15.95 -5.98 21.57
C ALA A 526 -15.37 -4.58 21.80
N ARG A 527 -15.80 -3.95 22.92
CA ARG A 527 -15.23 -2.66 23.36
C ARG A 527 -13.72 -2.79 23.58
N ARG A 528 -12.95 -1.92 22.98
CA ARG A 528 -11.49 -1.85 23.15
C ARG A 528 -11.12 -1.41 24.57
N THR A 529 -10.06 -1.98 25.09
CA THR A 529 -9.42 -1.57 26.35
C THR A 529 -8.05 -0.94 26.13
N ALA A 530 -7.50 -1.06 24.90
CA ALA A 530 -6.27 -0.43 24.47
C ALA A 530 -6.38 0.03 23.00
N ASN A 531 -5.53 0.97 22.61
CA ASN A 531 -5.48 1.48 21.25
C ASN A 531 -4.83 0.48 20.27
N LEU A 532 -3.85 -0.28 20.74
CA LEU A 532 -3.10 -1.25 19.94
C LEU A 532 -3.49 -2.67 20.36
N ARG A 533 -4.06 -3.44 19.43
CA ARG A 533 -4.53 -4.80 19.70
C ARG A 533 -4.06 -5.78 18.63
N LEU A 534 -3.50 -6.90 19.07
CA LEU A 534 -3.09 -8.04 18.25
C LEU A 534 -4.10 -9.17 18.41
N ILE A 535 -4.69 -9.63 17.32
CA ILE A 535 -5.70 -10.69 17.29
C ILE A 535 -5.12 -11.88 16.52
N GLU A 536 -4.90 -12.99 17.19
CA GLU A 536 -4.44 -14.22 16.55
C GLU A 536 -5.62 -15.09 16.12
N VAL A 537 -5.60 -15.54 14.87
CA VAL A 537 -6.54 -16.53 14.33
C VAL A 537 -5.73 -17.76 13.92
N PRO A 538 -5.58 -18.75 14.80
CA PRO A 538 -4.85 -19.97 14.46
C PRO A 538 -5.65 -20.83 13.48
N ALA A 539 -4.97 -21.35 12.47
CA ALA A 539 -5.55 -22.13 11.40
C ALA A 539 -4.62 -23.26 10.94
N SER A 540 -5.08 -24.05 9.99
CA SER A 540 -4.28 -25.10 9.36
C SER A 540 -4.28 -24.92 7.84
N ARG A 541 -3.09 -25.03 7.23
CA ARG A 541 -2.91 -25.02 5.77
C ARG A 541 -2.97 -26.40 5.11
N SER A 542 -3.18 -27.47 5.88
CA SER A 542 -3.06 -28.87 5.40
C SER A 542 -3.98 -29.19 4.22
N ASN A 543 -5.18 -28.60 4.16
CA ASN A 543 -6.17 -28.87 3.13
C ASN A 543 -6.29 -27.74 2.07
N LEU A 544 -5.56 -26.64 2.24
CA LEU A 544 -5.74 -25.42 1.43
C LEU A 544 -5.66 -25.69 -0.08
N ARG A 545 -4.69 -26.50 -0.52
CA ARG A 545 -4.55 -26.86 -1.94
C ARG A 545 -5.74 -27.65 -2.46
N ALA A 546 -6.14 -28.71 -1.74
CA ALA A 546 -7.25 -29.56 -2.14
C ALA A 546 -8.56 -28.76 -2.23
N GLU A 547 -8.86 -27.96 -1.21
CA GLU A 547 -10.05 -27.11 -1.16
C GLU A 547 -10.06 -26.06 -2.29
N THR A 548 -8.90 -25.46 -2.58
CA THR A 548 -8.75 -24.49 -3.68
C THR A 548 -9.01 -25.13 -5.04
N LEU A 549 -8.47 -26.32 -5.27
CA LEU A 549 -8.64 -27.06 -6.53
C LEU A 549 -10.10 -27.51 -6.70
N GLU A 550 -10.71 -28.08 -5.65
CA GLU A 550 -12.11 -28.52 -5.64
C GLU A 550 -13.05 -27.35 -5.98
N LEU A 551 -12.87 -26.20 -5.34
CA LEU A 551 -13.66 -25.00 -5.59
C LEU A 551 -13.51 -24.50 -7.03
N ASN A 552 -12.27 -24.35 -7.51
CA ASN A 552 -12.01 -23.88 -8.88
C ASN A 552 -12.59 -24.84 -9.93
N GLN A 553 -12.47 -26.16 -9.69
CA GLN A 553 -13.05 -27.17 -10.58
C GLN A 553 -14.57 -27.12 -10.59
N ALA A 554 -15.21 -27.03 -9.42
CA ALA A 554 -16.66 -26.98 -9.31
C ALA A 554 -17.25 -25.72 -9.97
N ILE A 555 -16.62 -24.55 -9.77
CA ILE A 555 -17.05 -23.32 -10.44
C ILE A 555 -16.77 -23.37 -11.95
N GLY A 556 -15.65 -23.95 -12.37
CA GLY A 556 -15.30 -24.11 -13.79
C GLY A 556 -16.25 -25.02 -14.58
N GLN A 557 -17.07 -25.85 -13.91
CA GLN A 557 -18.11 -26.69 -14.51
C GLN A 557 -19.45 -25.96 -14.68
N LEU A 558 -19.60 -24.73 -14.19
CA LEU A 558 -20.80 -23.94 -14.39
C LEU A 558 -21.00 -23.63 -15.88
N SER A 559 -22.23 -23.67 -16.31
CA SER A 559 -22.59 -23.36 -17.69
C SER A 559 -23.02 -21.92 -17.83
N TRP A 560 -22.67 -21.31 -18.96
CA TRP A 560 -23.14 -19.96 -19.27
C TRP A 560 -24.67 -19.95 -19.31
N PRO A 561 -25.32 -18.98 -18.64
CA PRO A 561 -26.79 -18.90 -18.67
C PRO A 561 -27.32 -18.75 -20.09
N THR A 562 -28.35 -19.52 -20.43
CA THR A 562 -29.10 -19.32 -21.67
C THR A 562 -30.05 -18.14 -21.50
N PRO A 563 -30.23 -17.29 -22.53
CA PRO A 563 -31.13 -16.13 -22.47
C PRO A 563 -32.55 -16.47 -22.11
#